data_d14f7c7648ef46c3fe34448f89c7aeb9
#
_entry.id   d14f7c7648ef46c3fe34448f89c7aeb9
#
_cell.length_a   1.000
_cell.length_b   1.000
_cell.length_c   1.000
_cell.angle_alpha   90.00
_cell.angle_beta   90.00
_cell.angle_gamma   90.00
#
_symmetry.space_group_name_H-M   'P 1'
#
loop_
_entity.id
_entity.type
_entity.pdbx_description
1 polymer ?
#
loop_
_entity_poly.entity_id
_entity_poly.type
_entity_poly.pdbx_seq_one_letter_code
_entity_poly.pdbx_strand_id
1 'polypeptide(L)'
;MVAQQADELTTKHHPDMIFLHSLSESAESAVKYDLEQLSIASLTMDVDFFIVGEVKGTEAMYLINAAYTGQISAATVHSLSAQAAPEKIVDYALQASGNKYNRAELLKMIADCYHTVINVKDYTVYEVLEIDGWDDVTQSIKYKSLYHL
;
A
#
# COMPACT_ATOMS: atom_id res chain seq x y z
N MET A 1 -5.18 8.86 -8.02
CA MET A 1 -3.84 9.45 -7.82
C MET A 1 -2.81 8.35 -7.60
N VAL A 2 -1.62 8.49 -8.14
CA VAL A 2 -0.47 7.61 -7.92
C VAL A 2 0.64 8.40 -7.25
N ALA A 3 1.13 7.93 -6.10
CA ALA A 3 2.33 8.43 -5.44
C ALA A 3 3.47 7.43 -5.67
N GLN A 4 4.56 7.87 -6.28
CA GLN A 4 5.68 7.00 -6.65
C GLN A 4 7.03 7.71 -6.57
N GLN A 5 8.10 6.95 -6.44
CA GLN A 5 9.45 7.49 -6.42
C GLN A 5 10.07 7.57 -7.83
N ALA A 6 9.81 6.56 -8.63
CA ALA A 6 10.19 6.47 -10.04
C ALA A 6 8.97 6.24 -10.91
N ASP A 7 9.07 6.48 -12.22
CA ASP A 7 8.01 6.26 -13.20
C ASP A 7 7.79 4.75 -13.47
N GLU A 8 7.30 4.02 -12.46
CA GLU A 8 7.01 2.59 -12.58
C GLU A 8 5.58 2.33 -13.07
N LEU A 9 4.64 3.17 -12.61
CA LEU A 9 3.25 3.10 -13.03
C LEU A 9 2.95 4.26 -13.97
N THR A 10 2.52 3.95 -15.17
CA THR A 10 2.09 4.93 -16.18
C THR A 10 0.86 4.43 -16.92
N THR A 11 0.01 5.33 -17.36
CA THR A 11 -1.12 5.00 -18.24
C THR A 11 -1.43 6.14 -19.20
N LYS A 12 -1.86 5.77 -20.41
CA LYS A 12 -2.38 6.71 -21.41
C LYS A 12 -3.91 6.64 -21.51
N HIS A 13 -4.55 5.71 -20.78
CA HIS A 13 -5.97 5.43 -20.90
C HIS A 13 -6.84 6.13 -19.85
N HIS A 14 -6.22 6.73 -18.84
CA HIS A 14 -6.92 7.42 -17.75
C HIS A 14 -6.41 8.87 -17.66
N PRO A 15 -7.01 9.82 -18.41
CA PRO A 15 -6.55 11.21 -18.46
C PRO A 15 -6.66 11.96 -17.14
N ASP A 16 -7.56 11.51 -16.24
CA ASP A 16 -7.77 12.12 -14.92
C ASP A 16 -6.84 11.56 -13.84
N MET A 17 -5.87 10.70 -14.22
CA MET A 17 -4.91 10.16 -13.28
C MET A 17 -3.82 11.18 -12.97
N ILE A 18 -3.67 11.50 -11.67
CA ILE A 18 -2.62 12.40 -11.16
C ILE A 18 -1.43 11.54 -10.72
N PHE A 19 -0.25 11.85 -11.24
CA PHE A 19 1.01 11.22 -10.83
C PHE A 19 1.83 12.20 -10.01
N LEU A 20 2.15 11.83 -8.77
CA LEU A 20 3.02 12.58 -7.88
C LEU A 20 4.31 11.81 -7.65
N HIS A 21 5.43 12.50 -7.77
CA HIS A 21 6.76 11.94 -7.57
C HIS A 21 7.38 12.50 -6.31
N SER A 22 8.07 11.64 -5.56
CA SER A 22 8.88 12.08 -4.43
C SER A 22 10.03 12.95 -4.93
N LEU A 23 10.32 14.02 -4.18
CA LEU A 23 11.45 14.90 -4.41
C LEU A 23 12.47 14.72 -3.29
N SER A 24 13.69 14.35 -3.65
CA SER A 24 14.82 14.34 -2.73
C SER A 24 15.35 15.75 -2.51
N GLU A 25 15.90 16.04 -1.34
CA GLU A 25 16.66 17.26 -1.12
C GLU A 25 17.80 17.37 -2.14
N SER A 26 17.95 18.55 -2.74
CA SER A 26 19.04 18.88 -3.63
C SER A 26 19.77 20.12 -3.13
N ALA A 27 20.96 20.39 -3.66
CA ALA A 27 21.72 21.61 -3.32
C ALA A 27 20.97 22.92 -3.68
N GLU A 28 19.95 22.82 -4.54
CA GLU A 28 19.16 23.97 -5.04
C GLU A 28 17.78 24.08 -4.36
N SER A 29 17.33 23.05 -3.65
CA SER A 29 16.01 23.03 -2.98
C SER A 29 16.11 22.36 -1.62
N ALA A 30 15.77 23.12 -0.57
CA ALA A 30 15.60 22.61 0.78
C ALA A 30 14.26 21.86 0.97
N VAL A 31 13.43 21.79 -0.06
CA VAL A 31 12.12 21.12 0.00
C VAL A 31 12.28 19.65 -0.35
N LYS A 32 11.88 18.80 0.57
CA LYS A 32 11.78 17.35 0.41
C LYS A 32 10.32 16.94 0.44
N TYR A 33 9.90 16.17 -0.54
CA TYR A 33 8.61 15.47 -0.51
C TYR A 33 8.88 13.98 -0.69
N ASP A 34 8.79 13.22 0.39
CA ASP A 34 8.88 11.77 0.34
C ASP A 34 7.48 11.12 0.16
N LEU A 35 7.45 9.80 0.01
CA LEU A 35 6.20 9.06 -0.18
C LEU A 35 5.24 9.22 1.01
N GLU A 36 5.76 9.39 2.22
CA GLU A 36 4.94 9.65 3.40
C GLU A 36 4.19 10.97 3.26
N GLN A 37 4.87 12.06 2.90
CA GLN A 37 4.26 13.37 2.72
C GLN A 37 3.26 13.40 1.56
N LEU A 38 3.56 12.70 0.46
CA LEU A 38 2.62 12.53 -0.66
C LEU A 38 1.39 11.72 -0.23
N SER A 39 1.56 10.70 0.59
CA SER A 39 0.46 9.90 1.12
C SER A 39 -0.43 10.70 2.07
N ILE A 40 0.15 11.55 2.92
CA ILE A 40 -0.60 12.50 3.76
C ILE A 40 -1.41 13.46 2.88
N ALA A 41 -0.81 14.00 1.83
CA ALA A 41 -1.49 14.93 0.92
C ALA A 41 -2.69 14.25 0.23
N SER A 42 -2.60 12.96 -0.11
CA SER A 42 -3.69 12.22 -0.75
C SER A 42 -4.97 12.21 0.06
N LEU A 43 -4.86 12.17 1.40
CA LEU A 43 -6.01 12.16 2.30
C LEU A 43 -6.84 13.45 2.25
N THR A 44 -6.27 14.53 1.72
CA THR A 44 -6.91 15.86 1.61
C THR A 44 -7.30 16.23 0.18
N MET A 45 -6.93 15.41 -0.83
CA MET A 45 -7.13 15.73 -2.25
C MET A 45 -8.43 15.17 -2.83
N ASP A 46 -9.30 14.56 -2.01
CA ASP A 46 -10.60 13.98 -2.44
C ASP A 46 -10.47 13.07 -3.67
N VAL A 47 -9.50 12.15 -3.64
CA VAL A 47 -9.24 11.23 -4.74
C VAL A 47 -10.02 9.91 -4.54
N ASP A 48 -10.65 9.38 -5.59
CA ASP A 48 -11.37 8.11 -5.54
C ASP A 48 -10.43 6.91 -5.33
N PHE A 49 -9.26 6.97 -5.97
CA PHE A 49 -8.25 5.91 -5.94
C PHE A 49 -6.92 6.47 -5.47
N PHE A 50 -6.34 5.85 -4.45
CA PHE A 50 -4.99 6.13 -3.99
C PHE A 50 -4.08 4.92 -4.23
N ILE A 51 -3.02 5.13 -5.02
CA ILE A 51 -2.06 4.08 -5.38
C ILE A 51 -0.66 4.53 -4.92
N VAL A 52 0.01 3.68 -4.16
CA VAL A 52 1.44 3.84 -3.85
C VAL A 52 2.23 2.92 -4.78
N GLY A 53 3.09 3.50 -5.61
CA GLY A 53 3.86 2.76 -6.62
C GLY A 53 4.69 1.64 -6.01
N GLU A 54 5.40 1.93 -4.91
CA GLU A 54 6.11 0.93 -4.11
C GLU A 54 6.10 1.34 -2.64
N VAL A 55 5.66 0.43 -1.77
CA VAL A 55 5.73 0.61 -0.31
C VAL A 55 7.04 0.04 0.22
N LYS A 56 7.82 0.90 0.87
CA LYS A 56 9.11 0.54 1.47
C LYS A 56 9.45 1.28 2.76
N GLY A 57 8.51 2.02 3.33
CA GLY A 57 8.69 2.81 4.53
C GLY A 57 7.39 3.18 5.22
N THR A 58 7.43 4.29 5.95
CA THR A 58 6.35 4.75 6.83
C THR A 58 5.08 5.20 6.10
N GLU A 59 5.14 5.44 4.77
CA GLU A 59 3.96 5.65 3.91
C GLU A 59 2.93 4.53 4.01
N ALA A 60 3.36 3.32 4.39
CA ALA A 60 2.49 2.17 4.64
C ALA A 60 1.36 2.49 5.64
N MET A 61 1.63 3.29 6.67
CA MET A 61 0.63 3.66 7.67
C MET A 61 -0.48 4.51 7.06
N TYR A 62 -0.12 5.45 6.20
CA TYR A 62 -1.08 6.34 5.54
C TYR A 62 -1.88 5.61 4.46
N LEU A 63 -1.26 4.63 3.78
CA LEU A 63 -1.94 3.73 2.86
C LEU A 63 -3.03 2.90 3.57
N ILE A 64 -2.71 2.30 4.73
CA ILE A 64 -3.68 1.56 5.54
C ILE A 64 -4.80 2.49 6.00
N ASN A 65 -4.49 3.67 6.50
CA ASN A 65 -5.48 4.65 6.95
C ASN A 65 -6.40 5.12 5.82
N ALA A 66 -5.86 5.40 4.64
CA ALA A 66 -6.63 5.78 3.47
C ALA A 66 -7.68 4.70 3.12
N ALA A 67 -7.25 3.44 3.05
CA ALA A 67 -8.15 2.32 2.82
C ALA A 67 -9.20 2.18 3.93
N TYR A 68 -8.79 2.31 5.20
CA TYR A 68 -9.68 2.15 6.35
C TYR A 68 -10.73 3.28 6.45
N THR A 69 -10.45 4.45 5.91
CA THR A 69 -11.41 5.56 5.83
C THR A 69 -12.31 5.50 4.59
N GLY A 70 -12.21 4.44 3.79
CA GLY A 70 -13.08 4.16 2.65
C GLY A 70 -12.52 4.56 1.29
N GLN A 71 -11.27 5.05 1.21
CA GLN A 71 -10.61 5.35 -0.05
C GLN A 71 -10.14 4.05 -0.71
N ILE A 72 -10.46 3.83 -1.98
CA ILE A 72 -9.97 2.67 -2.70
C ILE A 72 -8.46 2.79 -2.87
N SER A 73 -7.72 1.86 -2.29
CA SER A 73 -6.26 1.92 -2.24
C SER A 73 -5.61 0.67 -2.83
N ALA A 74 -4.47 0.88 -3.48
CA ALA A 74 -3.63 -0.20 -3.99
C ALA A 74 -2.15 0.17 -3.81
N ALA A 75 -1.30 -0.85 -3.72
CA ALA A 75 0.15 -0.65 -3.67
C ALA A 75 0.89 -1.87 -4.18
N THR A 76 2.15 -1.68 -4.53
CA THR A 76 3.09 -2.78 -4.69
C THR A 76 4.06 -2.83 -3.50
N VAL A 77 4.53 -4.02 -3.18
CA VAL A 77 5.52 -4.24 -2.13
C VAL A 77 6.36 -5.48 -2.46
N HIS A 78 7.65 -5.41 -2.24
CA HIS A 78 8.50 -6.59 -2.34
C HIS A 78 8.29 -7.52 -1.15
N SER A 79 7.84 -8.75 -1.41
CA SER A 79 7.63 -9.78 -0.39
C SER A 79 7.97 -11.17 -0.92
N LEU A 80 8.10 -12.15 -0.02
CA LEU A 80 8.44 -13.53 -0.37
C LEU A 80 7.25 -14.32 -0.96
N SER A 81 6.03 -13.91 -0.63
CA SER A 81 4.78 -14.55 -1.08
C SER A 81 3.62 -13.58 -1.01
N ALA A 82 2.46 -13.95 -1.59
CA ALA A 82 1.24 -13.15 -1.47
C ALA A 82 0.83 -12.98 0.00
N GLN A 83 0.90 -14.01 0.82
CA GLN A 83 0.56 -13.96 2.24
C GLN A 83 1.52 -13.09 3.05
N ALA A 84 2.80 -13.02 2.67
CA ALA A 84 3.79 -12.20 3.35
C ALA A 84 3.68 -10.70 3.02
N ALA A 85 2.97 -10.32 1.96
CA ALA A 85 2.85 -8.92 1.55
C ALA A 85 2.15 -8.03 2.59
N PRO A 86 0.97 -8.38 3.14
CA PRO A 86 0.33 -7.62 4.22
C PRO A 86 1.20 -7.51 5.48
N GLU A 87 1.88 -8.60 5.86
CA GLU A 87 2.81 -8.60 6.99
C GLU A 87 3.95 -7.59 6.79
N LYS A 88 4.50 -7.54 5.58
CA LYS A 88 5.57 -6.61 5.22
C LYS A 88 5.09 -5.15 5.26
N ILE A 89 3.87 -4.88 4.78
CA ILE A 89 3.27 -3.55 4.87
C ILE A 89 3.11 -3.13 6.33
N VAL A 90 2.66 -4.04 7.21
CA VAL A 90 2.55 -3.78 8.65
C VAL A 90 3.91 -3.52 9.29
N ASP A 91 4.97 -4.27 8.92
CA ASP A 91 6.32 -4.00 9.40
C ASP A 91 6.79 -2.57 9.12
N TYR A 92 6.46 -2.03 7.95
CA TYR A 92 6.74 -0.64 7.60
C TYR A 92 5.83 0.33 8.37
N ALA A 93 4.54 0.05 8.46
CA ALA A 93 3.58 0.92 9.15
C ALA A 93 3.91 1.08 10.66
N LEU A 94 4.41 0.03 11.30
CA LEU A 94 4.83 0.08 12.71
C LEU A 94 5.99 1.04 12.97
N GLN A 95 6.76 1.40 11.95
CA GLN A 95 7.88 2.35 12.04
C GLN A 95 7.43 3.81 11.94
N ALA A 96 6.16 4.06 11.60
CA ALA A 96 5.64 5.41 11.44
C ALA A 96 5.63 6.17 12.78
N SER A 97 6.07 7.41 12.75
CA SER A 97 6.06 8.30 13.90
C SER A 97 4.62 8.54 14.37
N GLY A 98 4.36 8.36 15.67
CA GLY A 98 3.02 8.53 16.23
C GLY A 98 2.06 7.37 15.98
N ASN A 99 2.53 6.24 15.46
CA ASN A 99 1.73 5.02 15.37
C ASN A 99 1.21 4.62 16.77
N LYS A 100 -0.09 4.31 16.86
CA LYS A 100 -0.79 3.91 18.09
C LYS A 100 -1.28 2.47 18.05
N TYR A 101 -1.13 1.81 16.92
CA TYR A 101 -1.64 0.47 16.65
C TYR A 101 -0.56 -0.58 16.89
N ASN A 102 -0.97 -1.73 17.38
CA ASN A 102 -0.13 -2.92 17.40
C ASN A 102 -0.23 -3.69 16.08
N ARG A 103 0.60 -4.73 15.92
CA ARG A 103 0.65 -5.56 14.72
C ARG A 103 -0.70 -6.18 14.36
N ALA A 104 -1.39 -6.78 15.33
CA ALA A 104 -2.66 -7.46 15.09
C ALA A 104 -3.75 -6.47 14.65
N GLU A 105 -3.78 -5.28 15.24
CA GLU A 105 -4.71 -4.22 14.85
C GLU A 105 -4.48 -3.77 13.41
N LEU A 106 -3.24 -3.56 12.98
CA LEU A 106 -2.93 -3.17 11.61
C LEU A 106 -3.24 -4.28 10.60
N LEU A 107 -2.95 -5.55 10.93
CA LEU A 107 -3.32 -6.69 10.09
C LEU A 107 -4.84 -6.82 9.96
N LYS A 108 -5.57 -6.57 11.05
CA LYS A 108 -7.03 -6.56 11.02
C LYS A 108 -7.58 -5.43 10.14
N MET A 109 -7.00 -4.23 10.24
CA MET A 109 -7.38 -3.11 9.35
C MET A 109 -7.17 -3.48 7.87
N ILE A 110 -6.05 -4.15 7.54
CA ILE A 110 -5.81 -4.65 6.19
C ILE A 110 -6.86 -5.68 5.79
N ALA A 111 -7.19 -6.63 6.68
CA ALA A 111 -8.20 -7.66 6.41
C ALA A 111 -9.60 -7.06 6.19
N ASP A 112 -9.90 -5.93 6.83
CA ASP A 112 -11.19 -5.26 6.72
C ASP A 112 -11.31 -4.40 5.44
N CYS A 113 -10.18 -3.95 4.85
CA CYS A 113 -10.19 -2.94 3.77
C CYS A 113 -9.71 -3.47 2.42
N TYR A 114 -8.78 -4.43 2.41
CA TYR A 114 -8.22 -4.98 1.17
C TYR A 114 -8.87 -6.31 0.83
N HIS A 115 -9.03 -6.56 -0.46
CA HIS A 115 -9.77 -7.74 -0.94
C HIS A 115 -8.87 -8.76 -1.62
N THR A 116 -7.78 -8.31 -2.23
CA THR A 116 -6.98 -9.18 -3.11
C THR A 116 -5.49 -8.90 -2.96
N VAL A 117 -4.72 -9.97 -2.90
CA VAL A 117 -3.25 -9.92 -2.98
C VAL A 117 -2.80 -10.70 -4.21
N ILE A 118 -2.01 -10.04 -5.05
CA ILE A 118 -1.50 -10.62 -6.30
C ILE A 118 0.01 -10.74 -6.19
N ASN A 119 0.53 -11.95 -6.29
CA ASN A 119 1.97 -12.21 -6.37
C ASN A 119 2.38 -12.31 -7.84
N VAL A 120 3.33 -11.46 -8.22
CA VAL A 120 3.92 -11.45 -9.57
C VAL A 120 5.38 -11.88 -9.45
N LYS A 121 5.77 -12.86 -10.24
CA LYS A 121 7.13 -13.36 -10.34
C LYS A 121 7.52 -13.48 -11.82
N ASP A 122 8.69 -13.00 -12.16
CA ASP A 122 9.22 -13.05 -13.54
C ASP A 122 8.19 -12.50 -14.57
N TYR A 123 7.57 -11.37 -14.26
CA TYR A 123 6.52 -10.71 -15.07
C TYR A 123 5.25 -11.56 -15.31
N THR A 124 5.06 -12.60 -14.51
CA THR A 124 3.90 -13.49 -14.59
C THR A 124 3.14 -13.48 -13.27
N VAL A 125 1.81 -13.48 -13.35
CA VAL A 125 0.96 -13.67 -12.16
C VAL A 125 1.15 -15.10 -11.69
N TYR A 126 1.75 -15.24 -10.51
CA TYR A 126 2.07 -16.54 -9.90
C TYR A 126 0.97 -17.01 -8.95
N GLU A 127 0.42 -16.10 -8.16
CA GLU A 127 -0.62 -16.40 -7.18
C GLU A 127 -1.58 -15.24 -7.01
N VAL A 128 -2.87 -15.53 -6.85
CA VAL A 128 -3.90 -14.56 -6.48
C VAL A 128 -4.64 -15.10 -5.28
N LEU A 129 -4.62 -14.33 -4.20
CA LEU A 129 -5.34 -14.62 -2.96
C LEU A 129 -6.46 -13.59 -2.76
N GLU A 130 -7.65 -14.07 -2.41
CA GLU A 130 -8.70 -13.28 -1.82
C GLU A 130 -8.46 -13.19 -0.31
N ILE A 131 -8.60 -12.00 0.27
CA ILE A 131 -8.63 -11.81 1.71
C ILE A 131 -10.04 -12.16 2.17
N ASP A 132 -10.19 -13.25 2.92
CA ASP A 132 -11.46 -13.81 3.40
C ASP A 132 -11.73 -13.45 4.88
N GLY A 133 -11.24 -12.28 5.30
CA GLY A 133 -11.44 -11.70 6.61
C GLY A 133 -10.36 -12.03 7.63
N TRP A 134 -10.72 -11.86 8.90
CA TRP A 134 -9.83 -11.97 10.06
C TRP A 134 -10.16 -13.19 10.93
N ASP A 135 -9.15 -13.81 11.51
CA ASP A 135 -9.30 -14.86 12.52
C ASP A 135 -8.85 -14.32 13.89
N ASP A 136 -9.82 -14.14 14.79
CA ASP A 136 -9.56 -13.60 16.14
C ASP A 136 -8.76 -14.57 17.04
N VAL A 137 -8.83 -15.89 16.76
CA VAL A 137 -8.14 -16.91 17.57
C VAL A 137 -6.66 -16.96 17.22
N THR A 138 -6.35 -17.01 15.93
CA THR A 138 -4.97 -17.05 15.44
C THR A 138 -4.36 -15.67 15.25
N GLN A 139 -5.16 -14.59 15.34
CA GLN A 139 -4.78 -13.21 15.06
C GLN A 139 -4.09 -13.06 13.70
N SER A 140 -4.72 -13.62 12.67
CA SER A 140 -4.19 -13.63 11.31
C SER A 140 -5.26 -13.39 10.26
N ILE A 141 -4.81 -12.95 9.08
CA ILE A 141 -5.67 -12.79 7.90
C ILE A 141 -6.00 -14.18 7.35
N LYS A 142 -7.27 -14.41 7.05
CA LYS A 142 -7.73 -15.59 6.31
C LYS A 142 -7.64 -15.33 4.82
N TYR A 143 -7.17 -16.34 4.07
CA TYR A 143 -7.01 -16.26 2.63
C TYR A 143 -7.74 -17.40 1.94
N LYS A 144 -8.27 -17.10 0.76
CA LYS A 144 -8.78 -18.09 -0.18
C LYS A 144 -7.98 -17.98 -1.46
N SER A 145 -7.41 -19.08 -1.92
CA SER A 145 -6.69 -19.11 -3.20
C SER A 145 -7.68 -19.01 -4.36
N LEU A 146 -7.49 -18.00 -5.20
CA LEU A 146 -8.24 -17.83 -6.46
C LEU A 146 -7.47 -18.37 -7.66
N TYR A 147 -6.13 -18.28 -7.60
CA TYR A 147 -5.25 -18.75 -8.67
C TYR A 147 -3.86 -19.08 -8.10
N HIS A 148 -3.25 -20.13 -8.63
CA HIS A 148 -1.86 -20.50 -8.38
C HIS A 148 -1.29 -21.20 -9.63
N LEU A 149 -0.09 -20.77 -10.09
CA LEU A 149 0.62 -21.34 -11.23
C LEU A 149 1.38 -22.62 -10.84
#